data_823f1aaf7950500b64a4071048b662e7
#
_entry.id   823f1aaf7950500b64a4071048b662e7
#
_cell.length_a   1.000
_cell.length_b   1.000
_cell.length_c   1.000
_cell.angle_alpha   90.00
_cell.angle_beta   90.00
_cell.angle_gamma   90.00
#
_symmetry.space_group_name_H-M   'P 1'
#
loop_
_entity.id
_entity.type
_entity.pdbx_description
1 polymer ?
#
loop_
_entity_poly.entity_id
_entity_poly.type
_entity_poly.pdbx_seq_one_letter_code
_entity_poly.pdbx_strand_id
1 'polypeptide(L)'
;MSNQHIIENSVTPFDIDIKQIDIKGQYIELAAPIHLSGQLNVPELIAQYSMQAREGLESSFLQIGVDEAGRGPLLGSVHVASAILPAAWSGLIENQPLKDTPLSILTDSKQLSEKKRDVLYPLVQQYAIGYIVADVPAEVIDQINILQATMLGMRLCTEVLLKMIAQHLFIDRVERRSHTHIQVLFDGNRCPNLDETTLDKAGVKKSDIDCQAWVKGDARHTSIAAASILAKVSRDQTMYALDTKHPEYGIAKHKGYPTRAHMEAIEAYGVLPTHRRSFSPVRKVLES
;
A
#
# COMPACT_ATOMS: atom_id res chain seq x y z
N MET A 1 -2.07 17.70 43.01
CA MET A 1 -1.80 16.36 42.50
C MET A 1 -2.45 16.31 41.12
N SER A 2 -1.68 16.57 40.09
CA SER A 2 -2.14 16.64 38.70
C SER A 2 -2.16 15.24 38.11
N ASN A 3 -3.36 14.71 37.86
CA ASN A 3 -3.53 13.50 37.05
C ASN A 3 -3.11 13.84 35.61
N GLN A 4 -1.90 13.49 35.26
CA GLN A 4 -1.50 13.30 33.88
C GLN A 4 -2.20 12.03 33.38
N HIS A 5 -3.31 12.19 32.66
CA HIS A 5 -3.82 11.13 31.79
C HIS A 5 -2.77 10.88 30.71
N ILE A 6 -2.02 9.82 30.86
CA ILE A 6 -1.24 9.22 29.80
C ILE A 6 -2.30 8.71 28.79
N ILE A 7 -2.49 9.48 27.72
CA ILE A 7 -3.20 8.99 26.53
C ILE A 7 -2.26 7.94 25.94
N GLU A 8 -2.49 6.67 26.28
CA GLU A 8 -1.90 5.58 25.52
C GLU A 8 -2.33 5.78 24.07
N ASN A 9 -1.37 6.09 23.19
CA ASN A 9 -1.56 6.12 21.74
C ASN A 9 -1.93 4.71 21.30
N SER A 10 -3.21 4.38 21.28
CA SER A 10 -3.71 3.07 20.87
C SER A 10 -3.71 2.99 19.35
N VAL A 11 -2.53 2.74 18.78
CA VAL A 11 -2.40 2.33 17.39
C VAL A 11 -2.92 0.90 17.31
N THR A 12 -3.91 0.67 16.45
CA THR A 12 -4.45 -0.67 16.18
C THR A 12 -3.61 -1.34 15.09
N PRO A 13 -2.79 -2.34 15.42
CA PRO A 13 -2.04 -3.08 14.42
C PRO A 13 -2.99 -3.98 13.60
N PHE A 14 -2.58 -4.25 12.38
CA PHE A 14 -3.28 -5.14 11.46
C PHE A 14 -2.28 -6.10 10.82
N ASP A 15 -2.61 -7.40 10.83
CA ASP A 15 -1.77 -8.46 10.30
C ASP A 15 -2.65 -9.67 9.94
N ILE A 16 -2.84 -9.94 8.65
CA ILE A 16 -3.66 -11.07 8.17
C ILE A 16 -3.13 -11.67 6.88
N ASP A 17 -3.46 -12.93 6.66
CA ASP A 17 -3.25 -13.64 5.41
C ASP A 17 -4.57 -13.84 4.66
N ILE A 18 -4.62 -13.42 3.40
CA ILE A 18 -5.72 -13.65 2.48
C ILE A 18 -5.41 -14.88 1.62
N LYS A 19 -6.20 -15.93 1.77
CA LYS A 19 -6.03 -17.20 1.03
C LYS A 19 -7.04 -17.38 -0.09
N GLN A 20 -8.16 -16.66 -0.03
CA GLN A 20 -9.23 -16.71 -1.01
C GLN A 20 -9.72 -15.30 -1.34
N ILE A 21 -10.13 -15.10 -2.58
CA ILE A 21 -10.70 -13.84 -3.05
C ILE A 21 -12.03 -14.10 -3.75
N ASP A 22 -12.95 -13.17 -3.63
CA ASP A 22 -14.16 -13.12 -4.43
C ASP A 22 -13.90 -12.32 -5.71
N ILE A 23 -14.14 -12.96 -6.86
CA ILE A 23 -14.16 -12.29 -8.17
C ILE A 23 -15.55 -12.49 -8.77
N LYS A 24 -16.38 -11.45 -8.70
CA LYS A 24 -17.75 -11.43 -9.26
C LYS A 24 -18.66 -12.55 -8.74
N GLY A 25 -18.60 -12.83 -7.44
CA GLY A 25 -19.40 -13.88 -6.79
C GLY A 25 -18.81 -15.29 -6.87
N GLN A 26 -17.61 -15.44 -7.43
CA GLN A 26 -16.89 -16.70 -7.48
C GLN A 26 -15.67 -16.64 -6.58
N TYR A 27 -15.61 -17.53 -5.56
CA TYR A 27 -14.44 -17.67 -4.70
C TYR A 27 -13.32 -18.40 -5.44
N ILE A 28 -12.16 -17.76 -5.48
CA ILE A 28 -10.93 -18.32 -6.06
C ILE A 28 -9.91 -18.50 -4.95
N GLU A 29 -9.41 -19.73 -4.79
CA GLU A 29 -8.29 -20.01 -3.92
C GLU A 29 -6.98 -19.49 -4.55
N LEU A 30 -6.19 -18.79 -3.74
CA LEU A 30 -4.90 -18.26 -4.17
C LEU A 30 -3.83 -19.34 -4.07
N ALA A 31 -2.91 -19.37 -5.03
CA ALA A 31 -1.77 -20.29 -5.06
C ALA A 31 -0.84 -20.14 -3.84
N ALA A 32 -0.83 -18.95 -3.22
CA ALA A 32 -0.18 -18.66 -1.95
C ALA A 32 -0.94 -17.54 -1.24
N PRO A 33 -0.86 -17.42 0.11
CA PRO A 33 -1.51 -16.34 0.83
C PRO A 33 -0.89 -14.99 0.48
N ILE A 34 -1.76 -13.97 0.34
CA ILE A 34 -1.35 -12.56 0.28
C ILE A 34 -1.31 -12.07 1.73
N HIS A 35 -0.14 -11.64 2.17
CA HIS A 35 0.04 -11.08 3.50
C HIS A 35 -0.26 -9.58 3.50
N LEU A 36 -1.13 -9.13 4.42
CA LEU A 36 -1.40 -7.72 4.64
C LEU A 36 -1.02 -7.34 6.07
N SER A 37 -0.22 -6.30 6.19
CA SER A 37 0.17 -5.73 7.48
C SER A 37 0.04 -4.21 7.47
N GLY A 38 -0.15 -3.61 8.65
CA GLY A 38 -0.29 -2.17 8.76
C GLY A 38 -0.79 -1.73 10.12
N GLN A 39 -1.35 -0.53 10.17
CA GLN A 39 -1.90 0.05 11.40
C GLN A 39 -2.88 1.19 11.10
N LEU A 40 -3.71 1.50 12.11
CA LEU A 40 -4.57 2.66 12.15
C LEU A 40 -4.46 3.36 13.51
N ASN A 41 -4.12 4.64 13.51
CA ASN A 41 -4.17 5.51 14.68
C ASN A 41 -5.59 6.04 14.85
N VAL A 42 -6.40 5.31 15.61
CA VAL A 42 -7.82 5.60 15.79
C VAL A 42 -8.07 6.96 16.47
N PRO A 43 -7.36 7.33 17.56
CA PRO A 43 -7.50 8.66 18.16
C PRO A 43 -7.24 9.79 17.16
N GLU A 44 -6.19 9.69 16.35
CA GLU A 44 -5.84 10.71 15.36
C GLU A 44 -6.86 10.76 14.21
N LEU A 45 -7.33 9.58 13.75
CA LEU A 45 -8.40 9.50 12.76
C LEU A 45 -9.67 10.24 13.25
N ILE A 46 -10.10 9.97 14.48
CA ILE A 46 -11.29 10.61 15.07
C ILE A 46 -11.05 12.12 15.24
N ALA A 47 -9.89 12.51 15.77
CA ALA A 47 -9.57 13.92 16.02
C ALA A 47 -9.60 14.77 14.73
N GLN A 48 -9.15 14.21 13.59
CA GLN A 48 -9.04 14.96 12.34
C GLN A 48 -10.24 14.78 11.40
N TYR A 49 -10.94 13.65 11.47
CA TYR A 49 -11.95 13.29 10.48
C TYR A 49 -13.33 12.98 11.05
N SER A 50 -13.53 13.07 12.38
CA SER A 50 -14.88 12.96 12.94
C SER A 50 -15.77 14.14 12.51
N MET A 51 -17.07 13.94 12.58
CA MET A 51 -18.05 14.97 12.28
C MET A 51 -17.86 16.25 13.09
N GLN A 52 -17.49 16.12 14.37
CA GLN A 52 -17.25 17.24 15.27
C GLN A 52 -16.02 18.05 14.89
N ALA A 53 -14.99 17.40 14.35
CA ALA A 53 -13.78 18.07 13.86
C ALA A 53 -14.02 18.87 12.57
N ARG A 54 -15.12 18.59 11.84
CA ARG A 54 -15.46 19.22 10.55
C ARG A 54 -16.41 20.42 10.66
N GLU A 55 -16.99 20.68 11.83
CA GLU A 55 -17.80 21.86 12.04
C GLU A 55 -16.91 23.10 11.95
N GLY A 56 -16.88 23.73 10.78
CA GLY A 56 -16.10 24.95 10.49
C GLY A 56 -14.98 24.80 9.45
N LEU A 57 -14.73 23.58 8.92
CA LEU A 57 -13.78 23.37 7.82
C LEU A 57 -14.54 23.14 6.51
N GLU A 58 -14.49 24.10 5.59
CA GLU A 58 -14.91 23.89 4.21
C GLU A 58 -14.05 22.75 3.61
N SER A 59 -14.68 21.57 3.38
CA SER A 59 -14.18 20.41 2.63
C SER A 59 -12.81 19.84 3.03
N SER A 60 -12.66 19.21 4.19
CA SER A 60 -11.55 18.27 4.40
C SER A 60 -11.94 16.86 3.93
N PHE A 61 -11.43 16.46 2.77
CA PHE A 61 -11.56 15.08 2.29
C PHE A 61 -10.55 14.19 3.03
N LEU A 62 -11.00 13.02 3.49
CA LEU A 62 -10.05 11.97 3.86
C LEU A 62 -9.41 11.43 2.59
N GLN A 63 -8.09 11.55 2.47
CA GLN A 63 -7.38 11.14 1.26
C GLN A 63 -6.54 9.89 1.54
N ILE A 64 -6.76 8.83 0.74
CA ILE A 64 -5.98 7.61 0.74
C ILE A 64 -5.11 7.61 -0.52
N GLY A 65 -3.80 7.53 -0.39
CA GLY A 65 -2.89 7.31 -1.52
C GLY A 65 -2.54 5.82 -1.63
N VAL A 66 -2.42 5.30 -2.85
CA VAL A 66 -2.11 3.89 -3.13
C VAL A 66 -1.04 3.80 -4.22
N ASP A 67 0.01 3.00 -3.98
CA ASP A 67 1.10 2.78 -4.95
C ASP A 67 1.66 1.37 -4.82
N GLU A 68 2.46 0.93 -5.79
CA GLU A 68 3.11 -0.37 -5.84
C GLU A 68 4.61 -0.31 -6.10
N ALA A 69 5.31 -1.35 -5.67
CA ALA A 69 6.72 -1.60 -6.00
C ALA A 69 6.95 -3.05 -6.42
N GLY A 70 7.75 -3.24 -7.48
CA GLY A 70 8.19 -4.57 -7.86
C GLY A 70 7.41 -5.23 -8.99
N ARG A 71 6.82 -4.49 -9.93
CA ARG A 71 6.15 -5.08 -11.11
C ARG A 71 7.13 -5.71 -12.11
N GLY A 72 8.25 -5.04 -12.37
CA GLY A 72 9.22 -5.45 -13.40
C GLY A 72 10.22 -6.56 -13.05
N PRO A 73 10.55 -6.84 -11.77
CA PRO A 73 11.47 -7.91 -11.40
C PRO A 73 11.00 -9.31 -11.81
N LEU A 74 11.97 -10.21 -12.00
CA LEU A 74 11.76 -11.64 -12.27
C LEU A 74 11.58 -12.46 -10.99
N LEU A 75 11.90 -11.89 -9.84
CA LEU A 75 11.98 -12.56 -8.54
C LEU A 75 11.18 -11.80 -7.49
N GLY A 76 10.48 -12.57 -6.65
CA GLY A 76 9.79 -12.10 -5.47
C GLY A 76 8.45 -11.43 -5.74
N SER A 77 7.84 -10.98 -4.67
CA SER A 77 6.51 -10.39 -4.61
C SER A 77 6.41 -9.04 -5.31
N VAL A 78 5.19 -8.64 -5.66
CA VAL A 78 4.84 -7.23 -5.82
C VAL A 78 4.27 -6.72 -4.50
N HIS A 79 4.81 -5.62 -3.99
CA HIS A 79 4.32 -4.95 -2.80
C HIS A 79 3.42 -3.79 -3.18
N VAL A 80 2.29 -3.68 -2.52
CA VAL A 80 1.36 -2.55 -2.68
C VAL A 80 1.13 -1.94 -1.32
N ALA A 81 1.02 -0.62 -1.26
CA ALA A 81 0.67 0.06 -0.02
C ALA A 81 -0.44 1.07 -0.22
N SER A 82 -1.22 1.29 0.83
CA SER A 82 -2.14 2.41 0.98
C SER A 82 -1.76 3.23 2.21
N ALA A 83 -1.91 4.55 2.16
CA ALA A 83 -1.55 5.44 3.26
C ALA A 83 -2.51 6.62 3.40
N ILE A 84 -2.77 7.02 4.65
CA ILE A 84 -3.49 8.24 5.05
C ILE A 84 -2.50 9.10 5.81
N LEU A 85 -2.26 10.32 5.33
CA LEU A 85 -1.51 11.32 6.06
C LEU A 85 -2.47 12.24 6.84
N PRO A 86 -1.96 12.98 7.85
CA PRO A 86 -2.71 14.05 8.48
C PRO A 86 -3.36 15.00 7.45
N ALA A 87 -4.55 15.50 7.74
CA ALA A 87 -5.33 16.33 6.80
C ALA A 87 -4.52 17.54 6.29
N ALA A 88 -3.77 18.20 7.17
CA ALA A 88 -2.91 19.33 6.82
C ALA A 88 -1.70 18.95 5.93
N TRP A 89 -1.36 17.66 5.85
CA TRP A 89 -0.23 17.13 5.08
C TRP A 89 -0.66 16.48 3.76
N SER A 90 -1.96 16.30 3.59
CA SER A 90 -2.56 15.67 2.41
C SER A 90 -2.82 16.70 1.32
N GLY A 91 -2.40 16.40 0.08
CA GLY A 91 -2.64 17.28 -1.06
C GLY A 91 -1.56 17.20 -2.13
N LEU A 92 -1.55 18.19 -3.01
CA LEU A 92 -0.56 18.30 -4.08
C LEU A 92 0.80 18.70 -3.51
N ILE A 93 1.87 18.00 -3.95
CA ILE A 93 3.25 18.25 -3.52
C ILE A 93 3.69 19.67 -3.89
N GLU A 94 3.24 20.19 -5.04
CA GLU A 94 3.54 21.56 -5.49
C GLU A 94 3.07 22.65 -4.53
N ASN A 95 2.01 22.38 -3.75
CA ASN A 95 1.51 23.30 -2.70
C ASN A 95 2.32 23.22 -1.40
N GLN A 96 3.37 22.36 -1.36
CA GLN A 96 4.30 22.21 -0.25
C GLN A 96 3.66 21.93 1.13
N PRO A 97 2.63 21.05 1.25
CA PRO A 97 1.96 20.81 2.53
C PRO A 97 2.88 20.15 3.57
N LEU A 98 4.01 19.61 3.14
CA LEU A 98 5.01 18.96 3.99
C LEU A 98 6.21 19.84 4.35
N LYS A 99 6.25 21.12 3.93
CA LYS A 99 7.46 21.97 3.97
C LYS A 99 8.15 22.00 5.35
N ASP A 100 7.39 22.13 6.43
CA ASP A 100 7.94 22.25 7.79
C ASP A 100 7.64 21.00 8.64
N THR A 101 7.53 19.83 7.99
CA THR A 101 7.22 18.56 8.63
C THR A 101 8.39 17.59 8.57
N PRO A 102 8.41 16.53 9.39
CA PRO A 102 9.39 15.45 9.27
C PRO A 102 9.42 14.75 7.92
N LEU A 103 8.34 14.87 7.12
CA LEU A 103 8.21 14.31 5.79
C LEU A 103 8.54 15.32 4.65
N SER A 104 9.20 16.43 4.96
CA SER A 104 9.48 17.52 4.00
C SER A 104 10.25 17.10 2.74
N ILE A 105 11.00 16.00 2.79
CA ILE A 105 11.73 15.45 1.64
C ILE A 105 10.93 14.38 0.86
N LEU A 106 9.67 14.14 1.23
CA LEU A 106 8.81 13.14 0.59
C LEU A 106 8.44 13.58 -0.83
N THR A 107 8.77 12.75 -1.80
CA THR A 107 8.47 12.91 -3.23
C THR A 107 8.53 11.53 -3.90
N ASP A 108 8.51 11.47 -5.23
CA ASP A 108 8.70 10.24 -6.02
C ASP A 108 9.84 9.37 -5.45
N SER A 109 9.48 8.19 -4.95
CA SER A 109 10.41 7.27 -4.31
C SER A 109 11.57 6.83 -5.22
N LYS A 110 11.36 6.84 -6.54
CA LYS A 110 12.36 6.47 -7.54
C LYS A 110 13.45 7.53 -7.71
N GLN A 111 13.12 8.80 -7.39
CA GLN A 111 14.09 9.92 -7.41
C GLN A 111 14.86 10.04 -6.10
N LEU A 112 14.40 9.39 -5.03
CA LEU A 112 15.08 9.37 -3.75
C LEU A 112 16.18 8.29 -3.72
N SER A 113 17.34 8.62 -3.14
CA SER A 113 18.32 7.60 -2.82
C SER A 113 17.78 6.60 -1.81
N GLU A 114 18.30 5.38 -1.79
CA GLU A 114 17.94 4.35 -0.82
C GLU A 114 18.04 4.89 0.62
N LYS A 115 19.16 5.52 0.96
CA LYS A 115 19.37 6.15 2.28
C LYS A 115 18.28 7.15 2.66
N LYS A 116 17.75 7.94 1.73
CA LYS A 116 16.64 8.86 2.01
C LYS A 116 15.33 8.12 2.22
N ARG A 117 15.09 7.04 1.47
CA ARG A 117 13.91 6.20 1.67
C ARG A 117 13.94 5.48 3.02
N ASP A 118 15.10 4.99 3.45
CA ASP A 118 15.29 4.34 4.75
C ASP A 118 15.03 5.30 5.92
N VAL A 119 15.34 6.59 5.75
CA VAL A 119 14.99 7.63 6.73
C VAL A 119 13.49 7.93 6.71
N LEU A 120 12.87 8.01 5.52
CA LEU A 120 11.44 8.33 5.39
C LEU A 120 10.53 7.19 5.85
N TYR A 121 10.91 5.95 5.64
CA TYR A 121 10.06 4.79 5.94
C TYR A 121 9.54 4.78 7.39
N PRO A 122 10.38 4.81 8.42
CA PRO A 122 9.91 4.86 9.81
C PRO A 122 9.13 6.14 10.12
N LEU A 123 9.46 7.26 9.49
CA LEU A 123 8.71 8.51 9.68
C LEU A 123 7.31 8.41 9.07
N VAL A 124 7.16 7.83 7.88
CA VAL A 124 5.83 7.58 7.29
C VAL A 124 5.01 6.67 8.20
N GLN A 125 5.59 5.58 8.70
CA GLN A 125 4.91 4.68 9.63
C GLN A 125 4.48 5.38 10.93
N GLN A 126 5.31 6.28 11.46
CA GLN A 126 5.05 7.01 12.69
C GLN A 126 3.95 8.07 12.53
N TYR A 127 3.96 8.80 11.42
CA TYR A 127 3.11 9.98 11.24
C TYR A 127 1.87 9.73 10.38
N ALA A 128 1.81 8.64 9.64
CA ALA A 128 0.58 8.26 8.93
C ALA A 128 -0.54 7.97 9.94
N ILE A 129 -1.73 8.49 9.66
CA ILE A 129 -2.94 8.15 10.41
C ILE A 129 -3.27 6.67 10.26
N GLY A 130 -3.05 6.13 9.07
CA GLY A 130 -3.18 4.71 8.82
C GLY A 130 -2.46 4.30 7.55
N TYR A 131 -2.04 3.05 7.50
CA TYR A 131 -1.49 2.45 6.28
C TYR A 131 -1.69 0.94 6.30
N ILE A 132 -1.74 0.35 5.10
CA ILE A 132 -1.70 -1.09 4.87
C ILE A 132 -0.65 -1.36 3.79
N VAL A 133 0.13 -2.41 3.98
CA VAL A 133 1.05 -2.98 2.98
C VAL A 133 0.60 -4.39 2.65
N ALA A 134 0.47 -4.71 1.37
CA ALA A 134 0.22 -6.06 0.87
C ALA A 134 1.47 -6.62 0.20
N ASP A 135 1.84 -7.83 0.59
CA ASP A 135 2.86 -8.66 -0.06
C ASP A 135 2.13 -9.70 -0.94
N VAL A 136 2.14 -9.49 -2.24
CA VAL A 136 1.50 -10.39 -3.22
C VAL A 136 2.58 -11.29 -3.83
N PRO A 137 2.63 -12.59 -3.47
CA PRO A 137 3.74 -13.48 -3.80
C PRO A 137 3.80 -13.86 -5.28
N ALA A 138 4.97 -14.39 -5.68
CA ALA A 138 5.25 -14.78 -7.07
C ALA A 138 4.26 -15.82 -7.60
N GLU A 139 3.82 -16.75 -6.77
CA GLU A 139 2.85 -17.79 -7.08
C GLU A 139 1.49 -17.20 -7.50
N VAL A 140 1.03 -16.14 -6.82
CA VAL A 140 -0.19 -15.42 -7.18
C VAL A 140 0.03 -14.63 -8.48
N ILE A 141 1.22 -14.03 -8.66
CA ILE A 141 1.56 -13.35 -9.91
C ILE A 141 1.52 -14.32 -11.09
N ASP A 142 2.03 -15.54 -10.92
CA ASP A 142 2.00 -16.59 -11.94
C ASP A 142 0.59 -17.10 -12.21
N GLN A 143 -0.28 -17.13 -11.19
CA GLN A 143 -1.68 -17.56 -11.30
C GLN A 143 -2.54 -16.58 -12.09
N ILE A 144 -2.41 -15.26 -11.84
CA ILE A 144 -3.36 -14.26 -12.38
C ILE A 144 -2.69 -13.15 -13.23
N ASN A 145 -1.42 -13.22 -13.48
CA ASN A 145 -0.48 -12.25 -14.09
C ASN A 145 -0.20 -11.00 -13.22
N ILE A 146 0.89 -10.30 -13.57
CA ILE A 146 1.39 -9.16 -12.78
C ILE A 146 0.40 -7.97 -12.73
N LEU A 147 -0.34 -7.71 -13.80
CA LEU A 147 -1.31 -6.62 -13.80
C LEU A 147 -2.44 -6.91 -12.83
N GLN A 148 -3.03 -8.11 -12.90
CA GLN A 148 -4.13 -8.51 -12.02
C GLN A 148 -3.66 -8.65 -10.56
N ALA A 149 -2.45 -9.15 -10.33
CA ALA A 149 -1.84 -9.23 -8.99
C ALA A 149 -1.62 -7.84 -8.37
N THR A 150 -1.16 -6.86 -9.16
CA THR A 150 -1.03 -5.46 -8.70
C THR A 150 -2.40 -4.86 -8.39
N MET A 151 -3.39 -5.01 -9.29
CA MET A 151 -4.75 -4.51 -9.05
C MET A 151 -5.41 -5.16 -7.82
N LEU A 152 -5.16 -6.46 -7.61
CA LEU A 152 -5.63 -7.17 -6.42
C LEU A 152 -5.01 -6.61 -5.14
N GLY A 153 -3.69 -6.40 -5.13
CA GLY A 153 -3.02 -5.76 -3.98
C GLY A 153 -3.56 -4.36 -3.69
N MET A 154 -3.75 -3.52 -4.72
CA MET A 154 -4.34 -2.19 -4.58
C MET A 154 -5.77 -2.25 -4.03
N ARG A 155 -6.59 -3.17 -4.54
CA ARG A 155 -7.94 -3.43 -4.04
C ARG A 155 -7.92 -3.81 -2.55
N LEU A 156 -7.14 -4.82 -2.18
CA LEU A 156 -7.09 -5.35 -0.82
C LEU A 156 -6.60 -4.30 0.20
N CYS A 157 -5.51 -3.59 -0.09
CA CYS A 157 -5.02 -2.50 0.77
C CYS A 157 -6.08 -1.42 0.99
N THR A 158 -6.78 -1.03 -0.08
CA THR A 158 -7.82 -0.01 -0.03
C THR A 158 -9.03 -0.48 0.77
N GLU A 159 -9.56 -1.67 0.47
CA GLU A 159 -10.75 -2.20 1.13
C GLU A 159 -10.54 -2.44 2.62
N VAL A 160 -9.35 -2.96 2.99
CA VAL A 160 -9.02 -3.17 4.40
C VAL A 160 -8.98 -1.83 5.14
N LEU A 161 -8.28 -0.85 4.58
CA LEU A 161 -8.17 0.47 5.21
C LEU A 161 -9.54 1.17 5.31
N LEU A 162 -10.37 1.10 4.28
CA LEU A 162 -11.75 1.61 4.29
C LEU A 162 -12.61 0.95 5.37
N LYS A 163 -12.50 -0.38 5.54
CA LYS A 163 -13.23 -1.12 6.59
C LYS A 163 -12.79 -0.70 7.99
N MET A 164 -11.46 -0.55 8.20
CA MET A 164 -10.93 -0.06 9.48
C MET A 164 -11.43 1.35 9.79
N ILE A 165 -11.43 2.26 8.82
CA ILE A 165 -11.97 3.62 8.97
C ILE A 165 -13.46 3.58 9.31
N ALA A 166 -14.24 2.76 8.61
CA ALA A 166 -15.68 2.66 8.79
C ALA A 166 -16.08 2.24 10.20
N GLN A 167 -15.32 1.34 10.81
CA GLN A 167 -15.56 0.89 12.19
C GLN A 167 -15.49 2.01 13.23
N HIS A 168 -14.83 3.13 12.91
CA HIS A 168 -14.60 4.23 13.87
C HIS A 168 -15.29 5.55 13.49
N LEU A 169 -15.46 5.82 12.19
CA LEU A 169 -16.05 7.09 11.74
C LEU A 169 -17.53 6.98 11.39
N PHE A 170 -18.06 5.75 11.15
CA PHE A 170 -19.40 5.58 10.59
C PHE A 170 -20.44 4.99 11.57
N ILE A 171 -20.07 4.78 12.82
CA ILE A 171 -20.94 4.16 13.84
C ILE A 171 -22.21 4.99 14.10
N ASP A 172 -22.14 6.33 14.00
CA ASP A 172 -23.27 7.24 14.33
C ASP A 172 -24.14 7.66 13.14
N ARG A 173 -24.07 6.94 11.99
CA ARG A 173 -24.79 7.35 10.76
C ARG A 173 -26.32 7.27 10.82
N VAL A 174 -26.89 6.60 11.80
CA VAL A 174 -28.36 6.41 11.87
C VAL A 174 -29.09 7.73 12.08
N GLU A 175 -28.46 8.74 12.66
CA GLU A 175 -29.12 10.02 12.99
C GLU A 175 -28.64 11.26 12.21
N ARG A 176 -27.52 11.20 11.45
CA ARG A 176 -26.95 12.40 10.79
C ARG A 176 -26.64 12.18 9.32
N ARG A 177 -27.27 12.99 8.45
CA ARG A 177 -27.18 12.97 6.98
C ARG A 177 -25.85 13.48 6.40
N SER A 178 -24.74 13.46 7.10
CA SER A 178 -23.48 13.94 6.54
C SER A 178 -22.64 12.79 5.98
N HIS A 179 -22.32 12.89 4.71
CA HIS A 179 -21.48 11.95 3.99
C HIS A 179 -20.01 12.29 4.22
N THR A 180 -19.23 11.38 4.83
CA THR A 180 -17.77 11.49 4.79
C THR A 180 -17.32 11.14 3.39
N HIS A 181 -16.81 12.09 2.64
CA HIS A 181 -16.28 11.85 1.31
C HIS A 181 -14.82 11.39 1.42
N ILE A 182 -14.53 10.18 0.92
CA ILE A 182 -13.19 9.60 0.92
C ILE A 182 -12.65 9.63 -0.51
N GLN A 183 -11.53 10.29 -0.69
CA GLN A 183 -10.82 10.30 -1.96
C GLN A 183 -9.73 9.24 -1.95
N VAL A 184 -9.77 8.30 -2.90
CA VAL A 184 -8.75 7.26 -3.05
C VAL A 184 -7.98 7.52 -4.34
N LEU A 185 -6.69 7.80 -4.19
CA LEU A 185 -5.78 8.18 -5.27
C LEU A 185 -4.81 7.03 -5.55
N PHE A 186 -4.90 6.46 -6.74
CA PHE A 186 -4.02 5.37 -7.20
C PHE A 186 -2.92 5.91 -8.10
N ASP A 187 -1.67 5.48 -7.88
CA ASP A 187 -0.63 5.69 -8.90
C ASP A 187 -0.94 4.86 -10.16
N GLY A 188 -0.70 5.48 -11.32
CA GLY A 188 -0.92 4.84 -12.61
C GLY A 188 -2.13 5.39 -13.37
N ASN A 189 -2.66 4.59 -14.30
CA ASN A 189 -3.72 4.98 -15.22
C ASN A 189 -5.05 4.25 -15.02
N ARG A 190 -5.20 3.49 -13.94
CA ARG A 190 -6.38 2.66 -13.63
C ARG A 190 -6.63 2.59 -12.13
N CYS A 191 -7.91 2.55 -11.78
CA CYS A 191 -8.35 2.16 -10.44
C CYS A 191 -8.70 0.66 -10.42
N PRO A 192 -8.44 -0.06 -9.33
CA PRO A 192 -8.96 -1.41 -9.14
C PRO A 192 -10.49 -1.37 -8.97
N ASN A 193 -11.16 -2.46 -9.33
CA ASN A 193 -12.57 -2.63 -9.01
C ASN A 193 -12.68 -3.04 -7.53
N LEU A 194 -13.21 -2.15 -6.70
CA LEU A 194 -13.49 -2.44 -5.29
C LEU A 194 -14.73 -3.34 -5.17
N ASP A 195 -14.76 -4.19 -4.15
CA ASP A 195 -15.92 -5.02 -3.83
C ASP A 195 -16.97 -4.18 -3.07
N GLU A 196 -17.87 -3.57 -3.85
CA GLU A 196 -18.94 -2.73 -3.33
C GLU A 196 -19.82 -3.48 -2.32
N THR A 197 -20.08 -4.78 -2.53
CA THR A 197 -20.89 -5.59 -1.64
C THR A 197 -20.25 -5.75 -0.28
N THR A 198 -18.95 -6.01 -0.26
CA THR A 198 -18.18 -6.17 1.00
C THR A 198 -18.02 -4.83 1.71
N LEU A 199 -17.83 -3.74 0.98
CA LEU A 199 -17.73 -2.39 1.55
C LEU A 199 -19.07 -1.90 2.11
N ASP A 200 -20.18 -2.15 1.41
CA ASP A 200 -21.53 -1.78 1.88
C ASP A 200 -21.89 -2.49 3.19
N LYS A 201 -21.56 -3.79 3.32
CA LYS A 201 -21.67 -4.53 4.59
C LYS A 201 -20.87 -3.92 5.73
N ALA A 202 -19.74 -3.27 5.43
CA ALA A 202 -18.94 -2.55 6.40
C ALA A 202 -19.41 -1.10 6.65
N GLY A 203 -20.50 -0.68 6.00
CA GLY A 203 -21.06 0.65 6.12
C GLY A 203 -20.44 1.71 5.19
N VAL A 204 -19.61 1.31 4.23
CA VAL A 204 -19.00 2.20 3.24
C VAL A 204 -19.76 2.09 1.92
N LYS A 205 -20.47 3.13 1.53
CA LYS A 205 -21.21 3.15 0.26
C LYS A 205 -20.32 3.64 -0.88
N LYS A 206 -20.64 3.21 -2.10
CA LYS A 206 -19.97 3.71 -3.30
C LYS A 206 -20.03 5.23 -3.43
N SER A 207 -21.13 5.86 -3.01
CA SER A 207 -21.29 7.32 -2.99
C SER A 207 -20.34 8.04 -2.05
N ASP A 208 -19.75 7.34 -1.09
CA ASP A 208 -18.83 7.90 -0.10
C ASP A 208 -17.38 7.94 -0.61
N ILE A 209 -17.10 7.25 -1.72
CA ILE A 209 -15.76 7.03 -2.25
C ILE A 209 -15.63 7.64 -3.65
N ASP A 210 -14.58 8.46 -3.84
CA ASP A 210 -14.12 8.94 -5.14
C ASP A 210 -12.78 8.32 -5.47
N CYS A 211 -12.72 7.41 -6.45
CA CYS A 211 -11.50 6.74 -6.91
C CYS A 211 -10.93 7.42 -8.13
N GLN A 212 -9.68 7.86 -8.03
CA GLN A 212 -8.96 8.54 -9.11
C GLN A 212 -7.63 7.87 -9.39
N ALA A 213 -7.29 7.70 -10.68
CA ALA A 213 -5.98 7.23 -11.13
C ALA A 213 -5.12 8.42 -11.60
N TRP A 214 -3.87 8.47 -11.12
CA TRP A 214 -2.95 9.57 -11.38
C TRP A 214 -1.63 9.05 -11.94
N VAL A 215 -1.37 9.30 -13.22
CA VAL A 215 -0.08 8.97 -13.83
C VAL A 215 1.02 9.78 -13.16
N LYS A 216 2.04 9.10 -12.61
CA LYS A 216 3.08 9.67 -11.75
C LYS A 216 2.48 10.36 -10.52
N GLY A 217 1.51 9.73 -9.91
CA GLY A 217 0.81 10.24 -8.74
C GLY A 217 1.73 10.41 -7.53
N ASP A 218 2.75 9.56 -7.40
CA ASP A 218 3.81 9.61 -6.40
C ASP A 218 4.67 10.90 -6.45
N ALA A 219 4.77 11.52 -7.63
CA ALA A 219 5.40 12.82 -7.80
C ALA A 219 4.44 14.01 -7.60
N ARG A 220 3.13 13.77 -7.45
CA ARG A 220 2.09 14.81 -7.45
C ARG A 220 1.31 14.91 -6.14
N HIS A 221 1.03 13.79 -5.48
CA HIS A 221 0.22 13.71 -4.27
C HIS A 221 1.01 13.14 -3.10
N THR A 222 1.00 13.82 -1.97
CA THR A 222 1.74 13.41 -0.77
C THR A 222 1.31 12.05 -0.23
N SER A 223 0.01 11.73 -0.28
CA SER A 223 -0.51 10.43 0.16
C SER A 223 -0.03 9.27 -0.73
N ILE A 224 0.03 9.46 -2.06
CA ILE A 224 0.60 8.46 -2.99
C ILE A 224 2.09 8.31 -2.76
N ALA A 225 2.83 9.43 -2.58
CA ALA A 225 4.26 9.40 -2.28
C ALA A 225 4.57 8.64 -0.99
N ALA A 226 3.74 8.79 0.05
CA ALA A 226 3.87 8.02 1.30
C ALA A 226 3.65 6.52 1.06
N ALA A 227 2.61 6.14 0.31
CA ALA A 227 2.36 4.76 -0.09
C ALA A 227 3.53 4.18 -0.91
N SER A 228 4.10 4.97 -1.83
CA SER A 228 5.27 4.60 -2.64
C SER A 228 6.48 4.24 -1.78
N ILE A 229 6.79 5.04 -0.74
CA ILE A 229 7.87 4.75 0.21
C ILE A 229 7.59 3.44 0.95
N LEU A 230 6.35 3.25 1.46
CA LEU A 230 5.99 2.02 2.18
C LEU A 230 6.13 0.77 1.29
N ALA A 231 5.57 0.79 0.09
CA ALA A 231 5.67 -0.33 -0.84
C ALA A 231 7.12 -0.62 -1.26
N LYS A 232 7.89 0.44 -1.58
CA LYS A 232 9.27 0.31 -2.05
C LYS A 232 10.22 -0.22 -1.00
N VAL A 233 10.18 0.32 0.23
CA VAL A 233 11.11 -0.09 1.28
C VAL A 233 10.74 -1.47 1.80
N SER A 234 9.45 -1.77 2.02
CA SER A 234 9.02 -3.13 2.41
C SER A 234 9.49 -4.18 1.40
N ARG A 235 9.38 -3.87 0.10
CA ARG A 235 9.87 -4.77 -0.94
C ARG A 235 11.39 -4.92 -0.91
N ASP A 236 12.13 -3.84 -0.77
CA ASP A 236 13.60 -3.90 -0.73
C ASP A 236 14.08 -4.73 0.47
N GLN A 237 13.43 -4.63 1.64
CA GLN A 237 13.68 -5.46 2.81
C GLN A 237 13.46 -6.97 2.52
N THR A 238 12.39 -7.33 1.81
CA THR A 238 12.15 -8.71 1.37
C THR A 238 13.28 -9.19 0.44
N MET A 239 13.77 -8.33 -0.47
CA MET A 239 14.89 -8.69 -1.36
C MET A 239 16.21 -8.89 -0.59
N TYR A 240 16.47 -8.10 0.45
CA TYR A 240 17.63 -8.30 1.34
C TYR A 240 17.53 -9.61 2.13
N ALA A 241 16.34 -9.95 2.63
CA ALA A 241 16.11 -11.21 3.30
C ALA A 241 16.31 -12.42 2.37
N LEU A 242 15.92 -12.30 1.10
CA LEU A 242 16.18 -13.32 0.07
C LEU A 242 17.67 -13.41 -0.28
N ASP A 243 18.39 -12.30 -0.40
CA ASP A 243 19.84 -12.28 -0.64
C ASP A 243 20.62 -13.01 0.46
N THR A 244 20.19 -12.82 1.72
CA THR A 244 20.80 -13.54 2.85
C THR A 244 20.62 -15.07 2.75
N LYS A 245 19.50 -15.54 2.18
CA LYS A 245 19.21 -16.97 1.97
C LYS A 245 19.88 -17.53 0.71
N HIS A 246 20.10 -16.69 -0.28
CA HIS A 246 20.61 -17.05 -1.62
C HIS A 246 21.68 -16.07 -2.07
N PRO A 247 22.83 -15.96 -1.34
CA PRO A 247 23.85 -14.96 -1.62
C PRO A 247 24.50 -15.11 -3.00
N GLU A 248 24.48 -16.33 -3.56
CA GLU A 248 25.01 -16.65 -4.89
C GLU A 248 24.30 -15.92 -6.02
N TYR A 249 23.04 -15.47 -5.80
CA TYR A 249 22.29 -14.70 -6.81
C TYR A 249 22.60 -13.22 -6.80
N GLY A 250 23.14 -12.66 -5.69
CA GLY A 250 23.44 -11.23 -5.55
C GLY A 250 22.19 -10.34 -5.62
N ILE A 251 21.07 -10.81 -5.06
CA ILE A 251 19.73 -10.20 -5.11
C ILE A 251 19.73 -8.79 -4.54
N ALA A 252 20.54 -8.55 -3.50
CA ALA A 252 20.66 -7.23 -2.86
C ALA A 252 21.05 -6.11 -3.84
N LYS A 253 21.80 -6.42 -4.90
CA LYS A 253 22.24 -5.43 -5.89
C LYS A 253 21.16 -5.10 -6.92
N HIS A 254 20.52 -6.13 -7.47
CA HIS A 254 19.58 -5.95 -8.58
C HIS A 254 18.11 -6.05 -8.17
N LYS A 255 17.81 -6.36 -6.90
CA LYS A 255 16.43 -6.44 -6.35
C LYS A 255 15.47 -7.29 -7.20
N GLY A 256 16.01 -8.35 -7.83
CA GLY A 256 15.26 -9.26 -8.70
C GLY A 256 15.02 -8.76 -10.14
N TYR A 257 15.50 -7.59 -10.53
CA TYR A 257 15.38 -7.09 -11.91
C TYR A 257 16.20 -7.93 -12.89
N PRO A 258 15.81 -8.01 -14.21
CA PRO A 258 16.46 -8.81 -15.24
C PRO A 258 17.81 -8.20 -15.68
N THR A 259 18.73 -8.03 -14.76
CA THR A 259 20.11 -7.61 -15.06
C THR A 259 20.90 -8.78 -15.60
N ARG A 260 22.01 -8.48 -16.29
CA ARG A 260 22.94 -9.52 -16.79
C ARG A 260 23.39 -10.45 -15.66
N ALA A 261 23.79 -9.90 -14.51
CA ALA A 261 24.21 -10.68 -13.35
C ALA A 261 23.11 -11.61 -12.82
N HIS A 262 21.83 -11.14 -12.81
CA HIS A 262 20.72 -11.97 -12.40
C HIS A 262 20.46 -13.13 -13.37
N MET A 263 20.55 -12.88 -14.68
CA MET A 263 20.38 -13.93 -15.70
C MET A 263 21.50 -14.96 -15.63
N GLU A 264 22.77 -14.52 -15.48
CA GLU A 264 23.91 -15.40 -15.30
C GLU A 264 23.76 -16.27 -14.02
N ALA A 265 23.22 -15.70 -12.92
CA ALA A 265 22.96 -16.47 -11.70
C ALA A 265 21.85 -17.52 -11.92
N ILE A 266 20.76 -17.18 -12.62
CA ILE A 266 19.69 -18.14 -12.95
C ILE A 266 20.24 -19.29 -13.83
N GLU A 267 21.10 -19.00 -14.80
CA GLU A 267 21.73 -20.02 -15.64
C GLU A 267 22.68 -20.93 -14.84
N ALA A 268 23.44 -20.36 -13.89
CA ALA A 268 24.42 -21.08 -13.10
C ALA A 268 23.81 -21.92 -11.97
N TYR A 269 22.80 -21.38 -11.28
CA TYR A 269 22.23 -21.94 -10.02
C TYR A 269 20.78 -22.41 -10.15
N GLY A 270 20.14 -22.14 -11.30
CA GLY A 270 18.75 -22.54 -11.55
C GLY A 270 17.72 -21.50 -11.10
N VAL A 271 16.45 -21.88 -11.17
CA VAL A 271 15.31 -21.04 -10.85
C VAL A 271 14.87 -21.29 -9.41
N LEU A 272 14.89 -20.26 -8.56
CA LEU A 272 14.36 -20.33 -7.19
C LEU A 272 12.83 -20.46 -7.18
N PRO A 273 12.21 -21.02 -6.13
CA PRO A 273 10.75 -21.08 -5.99
C PRO A 273 10.06 -19.72 -6.09
N THR A 274 10.72 -18.66 -5.61
CA THR A 274 10.22 -17.27 -5.62
C THR A 274 10.43 -16.54 -6.95
N HIS A 275 10.99 -17.19 -7.98
CA HIS A 275 11.01 -16.61 -9.32
C HIS A 275 9.62 -16.69 -9.97
N ARG A 276 9.28 -15.66 -10.71
CA ARG A 276 8.03 -15.56 -11.46
C ARG A 276 8.11 -16.37 -12.74
N ARG A 277 7.62 -17.59 -12.67
CA ARG A 277 7.74 -18.60 -13.76
C ARG A 277 7.00 -18.20 -15.03
N SER A 278 5.93 -17.42 -14.91
CA SER A 278 5.17 -16.87 -16.05
C SER A 278 5.94 -15.79 -16.83
N PHE A 279 6.99 -15.20 -16.25
CA PHE A 279 7.78 -14.18 -16.92
C PHE A 279 8.72 -14.81 -17.96
N SER A 280 8.72 -14.24 -19.19
CA SER A 280 9.41 -14.82 -20.33
C SER A 280 10.89 -15.20 -20.09
N PRO A 281 11.74 -14.39 -19.42
CA PRO A 281 13.13 -14.80 -19.18
C PRO A 281 13.25 -16.04 -18.30
N VAL A 282 12.42 -16.15 -17.24
CA VAL A 282 12.44 -17.31 -16.33
C VAL A 282 11.86 -18.54 -17.02
N ARG A 283 10.75 -18.40 -17.74
CA ARG A 283 10.11 -19.49 -18.47
C ARG A 283 11.06 -20.12 -19.49
N LYS A 284 11.83 -19.32 -20.23
CA LYS A 284 12.82 -19.84 -21.21
C LYS A 284 13.87 -20.75 -20.58
N VAL A 285 14.33 -20.43 -19.37
CA VAL A 285 15.30 -21.27 -18.64
C VAL A 285 14.64 -22.57 -18.15
N LEU A 286 13.35 -22.55 -17.82
CA LEU A 286 12.63 -23.76 -17.40
C LEU A 286 12.29 -24.71 -18.55
N GLU A 287 12.24 -24.18 -19.79
CA GLU A 287 11.92 -24.94 -21.01
C GLU A 287 13.19 -25.42 -21.77
N SER A 288 14.40 -24.96 -21.38
CA SER A 288 15.69 -25.35 -21.95
C SER A 288 16.25 -26.61 -21.25
#